data_7ba1f88cc814a2fa04b5182bf95f66df
#
_entry.id   7ba1f88cc814a2fa04b5182bf95f66df
#
_cell.length_a   1.000
_cell.length_b   1.000
_cell.length_c   1.000
_cell.angle_alpha   90.00
_cell.angle_beta   90.00
_cell.angle_gamma   90.00
#
_symmetry.space_group_name_H-M   'P 1'
#
loop_
_entity.id
_entity.type
_entity.pdbx_description
1 polymer ?
#
loop_
_entity_poly.entity_id
_entity_poly.type
_entity_poly.pdbx_seq_one_letter_code
_entity_poly.pdbx_strand_id
1 'polypeptide(L)'
;MHETHSLRERFLVFFKIFVPILIYQFANFSAAFVDTTMTGQYDALHLAGVAMATSLWSPFFTFLTGIVSALVPIIGHHLGAGRKDRVAPDFYQFLYMALGLSLILFALVFLGAPLVLNHLGLEPLVRKVALGYLRFLSLGIIPLLLFSVVRSFLDALGLTRLSMYLMLLLLPLNGFFNFLLIYGIAGLPELGGAGAGLGTSMAYWALLLISIAVIRKHKKVKPYHIEKVQPLDKTALLEALKLGLPIGGTVFAEVAIFSGVGLVMSKYPSLVIASHQAAMNFSNLMYAFPLSISSAMAIIISYEFGAKRMNAVKSYSKLGRLTALGFSIFTLIFLYFLRYDLAELYGHEPEFLRMTAIFMTYSLFFQVADVFAAPLQGILRGYKDTKVPFYLGVLTYWGITFPVGFLLEKVTGLGPYSYWIGLIASLIVSGLCYQWRLNRIVKRYESQL
;
A
#
# COMPACT_ATOMS: atom_id res chain seq x y z
N MET A 1 -2.41 -9.97 -21.09
CA MET A 1 -3.76 -10.57 -20.90
C MET A 1 -4.33 -10.94 -22.26
N HIS A 2 -5.33 -11.78 -22.30
CA HIS A 2 -6.02 -12.25 -23.52
C HIS A 2 -7.53 -12.21 -23.29
N GLU A 3 -8.31 -12.26 -24.36
CA GLU A 3 -9.75 -12.33 -24.27
C GLU A 3 -10.21 -13.64 -23.61
N THR A 4 -11.23 -13.56 -22.78
CA THR A 4 -11.77 -14.70 -22.03
C THR A 4 -13.24 -14.90 -22.38
N HIS A 5 -13.64 -16.16 -22.62
CA HIS A 5 -14.97 -16.51 -23.11
C HIS A 5 -15.84 -17.23 -22.07
N SER A 6 -15.24 -17.75 -21.00
CA SER A 6 -15.95 -18.50 -19.95
C SER A 6 -15.68 -17.96 -18.55
N LEU A 7 -16.57 -18.24 -17.61
CA LEU A 7 -16.39 -17.91 -16.19
C LEU A 7 -15.16 -18.62 -15.61
N ARG A 8 -14.89 -19.85 -16.03
CA ARG A 8 -13.72 -20.62 -15.60
C ARG A 8 -12.42 -19.95 -16.04
N GLU A 9 -12.35 -19.48 -17.28
CA GLU A 9 -11.18 -18.73 -17.78
C GLU A 9 -10.97 -17.42 -17.00
N ARG A 10 -12.05 -16.69 -16.74
CA ARG A 10 -11.99 -15.44 -15.96
C ARG A 10 -11.51 -15.69 -14.53
N PHE A 11 -12.00 -16.75 -13.91
CA PHE A 11 -11.54 -17.15 -12.58
C PHE A 11 -10.04 -17.47 -12.58
N LEU A 12 -9.56 -18.24 -13.56
CA LEU A 12 -8.14 -18.57 -13.67
C LEU A 12 -7.27 -17.33 -13.93
N VAL A 13 -7.69 -16.41 -14.79
CA VAL A 13 -6.98 -15.15 -15.06
C VAL A 13 -6.95 -14.29 -13.80
N PHE A 14 -8.07 -14.16 -13.11
CA PHE A 14 -8.14 -13.40 -11.86
C PHE A 14 -7.15 -13.93 -10.81
N PHE A 15 -7.16 -15.23 -10.53
CA PHE A 15 -6.25 -15.80 -9.55
C PHE A 15 -4.79 -15.79 -9.99
N LYS A 16 -4.52 -15.93 -11.28
CA LYS A 16 -3.17 -15.81 -11.85
C LYS A 16 -2.57 -14.41 -11.62
N ILE A 17 -3.40 -13.38 -11.63
CA ILE A 17 -2.98 -12.00 -11.36
C ILE A 17 -2.97 -11.72 -9.85
N PHE A 18 -4.01 -12.11 -9.13
CA PHE A 18 -4.23 -11.79 -7.73
C PHE A 18 -3.24 -12.47 -6.77
N VAL A 19 -3.00 -13.76 -6.92
CA VAL A 19 -2.15 -14.52 -5.96
C VAL A 19 -0.71 -13.97 -5.92
N PRO A 20 -0.03 -13.69 -7.03
CA PRO A 20 1.29 -13.07 -6.99
C PRO A 20 1.29 -11.71 -6.29
N ILE A 21 0.25 -10.89 -6.50
CA ILE A 21 0.12 -9.60 -5.83
C ILE A 21 -0.02 -9.78 -4.33
N LEU A 22 -0.85 -10.72 -3.89
CA LEU A 22 -1.04 -11.02 -2.47
C LEU A 22 0.29 -11.44 -1.82
N ILE A 23 1.07 -12.28 -2.48
CA ILE A 23 2.36 -12.74 -2.00
C ILE A 23 3.33 -11.57 -1.87
N TYR A 24 3.46 -10.72 -2.87
CA TYR A 24 4.39 -9.61 -2.78
C TYR A 24 3.94 -8.51 -1.82
N GLN A 25 2.64 -8.33 -1.59
CA GLN A 25 2.17 -7.41 -0.56
C GLN A 25 2.55 -7.89 0.84
N PHE A 26 2.39 -9.18 1.12
CA PHE A 26 2.91 -9.76 2.36
C PHE A 26 4.43 -9.59 2.49
N ALA A 27 5.19 -9.80 1.42
CA ALA A 27 6.64 -9.58 1.41
C ALA A 27 6.99 -8.12 1.71
N ASN A 28 6.25 -7.18 1.16
CA ASN A 28 6.45 -5.75 1.41
C ASN A 28 6.26 -5.38 2.89
N PHE A 29 5.23 -5.89 3.54
CA PHE A 29 5.03 -5.70 4.98
C PHE A 29 6.11 -6.42 5.81
N SER A 30 6.59 -7.56 5.35
CA SER A 30 7.66 -8.32 6.02
C SER A 30 9.01 -7.61 5.98
N ALA A 31 9.30 -6.78 4.99
CA ALA A 31 10.54 -6.00 4.92
C ALA A 31 10.67 -5.04 6.11
N ALA A 32 9.60 -4.34 6.47
CA ALA A 32 9.57 -3.50 7.66
C ALA A 32 9.77 -4.33 8.95
N PHE A 33 9.24 -5.54 8.99
CA PHE A 33 9.46 -6.47 10.10
C PHE A 33 10.93 -6.88 10.22
N VAL A 34 11.63 -7.13 9.12
CA VAL A 34 13.07 -7.42 9.13
C VAL A 34 13.87 -6.25 9.72
N ASP A 35 13.60 -5.02 9.26
CA ASP A 35 14.27 -3.82 9.77
C ASP A 35 14.09 -3.67 11.30
N THR A 36 12.85 -3.77 11.77
CA THR A 36 12.53 -3.58 13.18
C THR A 36 13.09 -4.71 14.06
N THR A 37 13.02 -5.95 13.60
CA THR A 37 13.54 -7.10 14.34
C THR A 37 15.06 -7.04 14.49
N MET A 38 15.77 -6.77 13.39
CA MET A 38 17.22 -6.67 13.40
C MET A 38 17.72 -5.48 14.25
N THR A 39 17.06 -4.35 14.14
CA THR A 39 17.37 -3.17 14.96
C THR A 39 17.05 -3.42 16.44
N GLY A 40 15.94 -4.07 16.74
CA GLY A 40 15.56 -4.41 18.11
C GLY A 40 16.51 -5.39 18.79
N GLN A 41 17.07 -6.33 18.06
CA GLN A 41 18.10 -7.23 18.53
C GLN A 41 19.42 -6.51 18.80
N TYR A 42 19.69 -5.43 18.09
CA TYR A 42 20.88 -4.61 18.31
C TYR A 42 20.76 -3.76 19.57
N ASP A 43 19.71 -2.95 19.70
CA ASP A 43 19.49 -2.07 20.85
C ASP A 43 18.05 -1.54 20.88
N ALA A 44 17.45 -1.45 22.07
CA ALA A 44 16.07 -0.98 22.25
C ALA A 44 15.88 0.51 21.91
N LEU A 45 16.87 1.37 22.22
CA LEU A 45 16.82 2.80 21.90
C LEU A 45 16.98 3.04 20.39
N HIS A 46 17.80 2.24 19.73
CA HIS A 46 17.91 2.25 18.26
C HIS A 46 16.60 1.84 17.61
N LEU A 47 15.92 0.82 18.14
CA LEU A 47 14.58 0.42 17.68
C LEU A 47 13.58 1.57 17.80
N ALA A 48 13.58 2.28 18.93
CA ALA A 48 12.71 3.45 19.15
C ALA A 48 12.97 4.54 18.11
N GLY A 49 14.23 4.82 17.79
CA GLY A 49 14.61 5.78 16.75
C GLY A 49 14.13 5.38 15.36
N VAL A 50 14.32 4.12 14.98
CA VAL A 50 13.85 3.57 13.70
C VAL A 50 12.33 3.59 13.61
N ALA A 51 11.63 3.22 14.67
CA ALA A 51 10.16 3.26 14.73
C ALA A 51 9.62 4.68 14.55
N MET A 52 10.23 5.67 15.19
CA MET A 52 9.87 7.08 15.02
C MET A 52 10.08 7.55 13.58
N ALA A 53 11.23 7.24 13.01
CA ALA A 53 11.57 7.60 11.64
C ALA A 53 10.61 6.95 10.64
N THR A 54 10.27 5.68 10.81
CA THR A 54 9.35 4.94 9.97
C THR A 54 7.93 5.53 10.02
N SER A 55 7.49 5.94 11.20
CA SER A 55 6.17 6.59 11.38
C SER A 55 6.09 7.92 10.63
N LEU A 56 7.16 8.69 10.58
CA LEU A 56 7.22 9.95 9.83
C LEU A 56 7.30 9.72 8.33
N TRP A 57 7.99 8.68 7.90
CA TRP A 57 8.23 8.34 6.49
C TRP A 57 7.03 7.71 5.79
N SER A 58 6.33 6.80 6.47
CA SER A 58 5.33 5.91 5.89
C SER A 58 4.18 6.64 5.14
N PRO A 59 3.59 7.73 5.65
CA PRO A 59 2.54 8.45 4.91
C PRO A 59 3.01 9.02 3.57
N PHE A 60 4.21 9.56 3.53
CA PHE A 60 4.79 10.12 2.28
C PHE A 60 5.10 9.04 1.27
N PHE A 61 5.61 7.92 1.74
CA PHE A 61 5.86 6.74 0.92
C PHE A 61 4.58 6.23 0.25
N THR A 62 3.51 6.03 1.02
CA THR A 62 2.23 5.55 0.50
C THR A 62 1.58 6.53 -0.47
N PHE A 63 1.70 7.84 -0.20
CA PHE A 63 1.24 8.88 -1.10
C PHE A 63 1.93 8.81 -2.47
N LEU A 64 3.26 8.75 -2.48
CA LEU A 64 4.04 8.74 -3.72
C LEU A 64 3.87 7.44 -4.52
N THR A 65 3.85 6.30 -3.85
CA THR A 65 3.59 5.02 -4.52
C THR A 65 2.17 4.93 -5.06
N GLY A 66 1.21 5.54 -4.39
CA GLY A 66 -0.15 5.71 -4.89
C GLY A 66 -0.20 6.51 -6.20
N ILE A 67 0.54 7.63 -6.29
CA ILE A 67 0.65 8.41 -7.53
C ILE A 67 1.20 7.54 -8.66
N VAL A 68 2.27 6.82 -8.41
CA VAL A 68 2.92 5.95 -9.41
C VAL A 68 2.00 4.83 -9.88
N SER A 69 1.12 4.33 -9.04
CA SER A 69 0.18 3.26 -9.39
C SER A 69 -0.81 3.63 -10.50
N ALA A 70 -0.96 4.92 -10.82
CA ALA A 70 -1.76 5.40 -11.94
C ALA A 70 -1.25 4.90 -13.32
N LEU A 71 -0.02 4.42 -13.39
CA LEU A 71 0.53 3.80 -14.60
C LEU A 71 -0.27 2.56 -15.00
N VAL A 72 -0.79 1.81 -14.04
CA VAL A 72 -1.58 0.59 -14.28
C VAL A 72 -2.81 0.84 -15.14
N PRO A 73 -3.75 1.73 -14.77
CA PRO A 73 -4.90 1.99 -15.62
C PRO A 73 -4.54 2.65 -16.96
N ILE A 74 -3.51 3.47 -17.01
CA ILE A 74 -3.07 4.12 -18.25
C ILE A 74 -2.57 3.08 -19.26
N ILE A 75 -1.63 2.25 -18.87
CA ILE A 75 -1.12 1.18 -19.74
C ILE A 75 -2.20 0.15 -20.04
N GLY A 76 -3.00 -0.23 -19.05
CA GLY A 76 -4.10 -1.17 -19.22
C GLY A 76 -5.07 -0.75 -20.33
N HIS A 77 -5.50 0.50 -20.33
CA HIS A 77 -6.36 1.06 -21.40
C HIS A 77 -5.69 1.00 -22.77
N HIS A 78 -4.42 1.38 -22.87
CA HIS A 78 -3.70 1.32 -24.16
C HIS A 78 -3.54 -0.11 -24.67
N LEU A 79 -3.21 -1.04 -23.80
CA LEU A 79 -3.08 -2.46 -24.17
C LEU A 79 -4.43 -3.06 -24.60
N GLY A 80 -5.49 -2.76 -23.87
CA GLY A 80 -6.83 -3.21 -24.22
C GLY A 80 -7.29 -2.67 -25.57
N ALA A 81 -6.95 -1.44 -25.89
CA ALA A 81 -7.24 -0.79 -27.17
C ALA A 81 -6.28 -1.21 -28.32
N GLY A 82 -5.32 -2.10 -28.06
CA GLY A 82 -4.34 -2.55 -29.05
C GLY A 82 -3.22 -1.55 -29.35
N ARG A 83 -3.11 -0.45 -28.58
CA ARG A 83 -2.12 0.61 -28.78
C ARG A 83 -0.82 0.30 -28.02
N LYS A 84 -0.08 -0.70 -28.48
CA LYS A 84 1.19 -1.14 -27.88
C LYS A 84 2.29 -0.09 -27.99
N ASP A 85 2.22 0.79 -28.99
CA ASP A 85 3.15 1.90 -29.22
C ASP A 85 3.11 2.97 -28.15
N ARG A 86 2.03 3.07 -27.36
CA ARG A 86 1.87 4.02 -26.26
C ARG A 86 2.48 3.56 -24.94
N VAL A 87 2.83 2.29 -24.82
CA VAL A 87 3.31 1.71 -23.56
C VAL A 87 4.67 2.27 -23.14
N ALA A 88 5.65 2.26 -24.04
CA ALA A 88 6.97 2.81 -23.74
C ALA A 88 6.94 4.32 -23.46
N PRO A 89 6.25 5.17 -24.23
CA PRO A 89 6.12 6.59 -23.88
C PRO A 89 5.53 6.82 -22.50
N ASP A 90 4.45 6.15 -22.12
CA ASP A 90 3.84 6.31 -20.80
C ASP A 90 4.75 5.81 -19.67
N PHE A 91 5.43 4.69 -19.87
CA PHE A 91 6.41 4.18 -18.93
C PHE A 91 7.52 5.21 -18.63
N TYR A 92 8.07 5.85 -19.67
CA TYR A 92 9.11 6.87 -19.49
C TYR A 92 8.58 8.14 -18.83
N GLN A 93 7.33 8.56 -19.11
CA GLN A 93 6.75 9.72 -18.41
C GLN A 93 6.63 9.46 -16.91
N PHE A 94 6.26 8.25 -16.51
CA PHE A 94 6.23 7.85 -15.10
C PHE A 94 7.62 7.75 -14.47
N LEU A 95 8.63 7.34 -15.22
CA LEU A 95 10.03 7.40 -14.75
C LEU A 95 10.46 8.83 -14.49
N TYR A 96 10.17 9.77 -15.39
CA TYR A 96 10.47 11.18 -15.20
C TYR A 96 9.72 11.78 -14.03
N MET A 97 8.43 11.47 -13.89
CA MET A 97 7.61 11.90 -12.77
C MET A 97 8.14 11.34 -11.45
N ALA A 98 8.46 10.07 -11.40
CA ALA A 98 9.01 9.42 -10.21
C ALA A 98 10.36 10.02 -9.82
N LEU A 99 11.22 10.30 -10.79
CA LEU A 99 12.51 10.97 -10.53
C LEU A 99 12.30 12.36 -9.94
N GLY A 100 11.42 13.16 -10.52
CA GLY A 100 11.09 14.50 -10.01
C GLY A 100 10.51 14.47 -8.60
N LEU A 101 9.53 13.61 -8.36
CA LEU A 101 8.91 13.43 -7.03
C LEU A 101 9.92 12.91 -6.00
N SER A 102 10.80 11.99 -6.39
CA SER A 102 11.82 11.46 -5.48
C SER A 102 12.85 12.51 -5.10
N LEU A 103 13.25 13.37 -6.03
CA LEU A 103 14.17 14.49 -5.75
C LEU A 103 13.52 15.52 -4.82
N ILE A 104 12.25 15.84 -5.01
CA ILE A 104 11.50 16.73 -4.11
C ILE A 104 11.42 16.11 -2.71
N LEU A 105 11.04 14.85 -2.60
CA LEU A 105 10.94 14.18 -1.29
C LEU A 105 12.32 14.01 -0.64
N PHE A 106 13.36 13.70 -1.42
CA PHE A 106 14.73 13.66 -0.92
C PHE A 106 15.12 14.99 -0.25
N ALA A 107 14.86 16.11 -0.93
CA ALA A 107 15.14 17.43 -0.38
C ALA A 107 14.30 17.71 0.89
N LEU A 108 13.02 17.40 0.87
CA LEU A 108 12.13 17.58 2.03
C LEU A 108 12.56 16.74 3.23
N VAL A 109 12.92 15.49 3.04
CA VAL A 109 13.36 14.60 4.12
C VAL A 109 14.74 15.02 4.62
N PHE A 110 15.69 15.25 3.73
CA PHE A 110 17.07 15.58 4.10
C PHE A 110 17.17 16.92 4.85
N LEU A 111 16.43 17.93 4.40
CA LEU A 111 16.42 19.26 5.01
C LEU A 111 15.39 19.42 6.11
N GLY A 112 14.24 18.77 6.00
CA GLY A 112 13.13 18.93 6.94
C GLY A 112 13.16 17.98 8.14
N ALA A 113 13.77 16.81 8.04
CA ALA A 113 13.83 15.86 9.15
C ALA A 113 14.50 16.43 10.42
N PRO A 114 15.63 17.17 10.35
CA PRO A 114 16.21 17.78 11.54
C PRO A 114 15.26 18.75 12.23
N LEU A 115 14.52 19.56 11.46
CA LEU A 115 13.56 20.53 11.99
C LEU A 115 12.42 19.84 12.75
N VAL A 116 11.85 18.79 12.18
CA VAL A 116 10.75 18.05 12.80
C VAL A 116 11.22 17.30 14.04
N LEU A 117 12.32 16.56 13.94
CA LEU A 117 12.82 15.74 15.04
C LEU A 117 13.31 16.57 16.23
N ASN A 118 13.88 17.75 16.01
CA ASN A 118 14.31 18.64 17.07
C ASN A 118 13.15 19.22 17.91
N HIS A 119 11.94 19.25 17.36
CA HIS A 119 10.75 19.79 18.04
C HIS A 119 9.90 18.72 18.75
N LEU A 120 10.24 17.44 18.62
CA LEU A 120 9.45 16.33 19.20
C LEU A 120 9.82 15.96 20.63
N GLY A 121 10.83 16.58 21.22
CA GLY A 121 11.24 16.31 22.60
C GLY A 121 11.77 14.89 22.84
N LEU A 122 12.39 14.28 21.84
CA LEU A 122 12.93 12.92 21.91
C LEU A 122 14.22 12.86 22.73
N GLU A 123 14.50 11.68 23.30
CA GLU A 123 15.81 11.41 23.88
C GLU A 123 16.93 11.65 22.86
N PRO A 124 18.11 12.17 23.28
CA PRO A 124 19.19 12.51 22.33
C PRO A 124 19.62 11.36 21.42
N LEU A 125 19.73 10.12 21.94
CA LEU A 125 20.09 8.96 21.15
C LEU A 125 18.99 8.56 20.17
N VAL A 126 17.74 8.56 20.59
CA VAL A 126 16.56 8.25 19.76
C VAL A 126 16.47 9.24 18.58
N ARG A 127 16.65 10.53 18.86
CA ARG A 127 16.67 11.58 17.82
C ARG A 127 17.83 11.38 16.85
N LYS A 128 19.03 11.08 17.34
CA LYS A 128 20.22 10.83 16.51
C LYS A 128 20.00 9.64 15.57
N VAL A 129 19.46 8.54 16.09
CA VAL A 129 19.18 7.34 15.30
C VAL A 129 18.08 7.61 14.28
N ALA A 130 16.99 8.26 14.66
CA ALA A 130 15.90 8.61 13.76
C ALA A 130 16.38 9.51 12.61
N LEU A 131 17.18 10.54 12.93
CA LEU A 131 17.75 11.43 11.94
C LEU A 131 18.71 10.70 10.99
N GLY A 132 19.59 9.87 11.52
CA GLY A 132 20.50 9.04 10.72
C GLY A 132 19.78 8.08 9.81
N TYR A 133 18.76 7.41 10.33
CA TYR A 133 17.90 6.51 9.54
C TYR A 133 17.23 7.23 8.36
N LEU A 134 16.59 8.38 8.61
CA LEU A 134 15.93 9.17 7.58
C LEU A 134 16.90 9.71 6.53
N ARG A 135 18.06 10.19 6.94
CA ARG A 135 19.09 10.67 6.00
C ARG A 135 19.63 9.56 5.11
N PHE A 136 19.90 8.39 5.66
CA PHE A 136 20.33 7.23 4.87
C PHE A 136 19.19 6.68 4.00
N LEU A 137 17.98 6.64 4.51
CA LEU A 137 16.81 6.20 3.76
C LEU A 137 16.52 7.15 2.60
N SER A 138 16.77 8.46 2.74
CA SER A 138 16.55 9.43 1.68
C SER A 138 17.35 9.12 0.41
N LEU A 139 18.51 8.50 0.54
CA LEU A 139 19.31 8.03 -0.61
C LEU A 139 18.63 6.90 -1.38
N GLY A 140 17.72 6.18 -0.74
CA GLY A 140 16.95 5.09 -1.32
C GLY A 140 15.59 5.50 -1.89
N ILE A 141 15.17 6.74 -1.73
CA ILE A 141 13.89 7.24 -2.26
C ILE A 141 13.86 7.15 -3.80
N ILE A 142 14.93 7.54 -4.45
CA ILE A 142 15.03 7.50 -5.91
C ILE A 142 14.85 6.06 -6.44
N PRO A 143 15.66 5.07 -6.03
CA PRO A 143 15.50 3.72 -6.54
C PRO A 143 14.17 3.08 -6.12
N LEU A 144 13.64 3.44 -4.96
CA LEU A 144 12.35 2.95 -4.48
C LEU A 144 11.21 3.38 -5.40
N LEU A 145 11.13 4.66 -5.76
CA LEU A 145 10.08 5.16 -6.66
C LEU A 145 10.29 4.67 -8.09
N LEU A 146 11.50 4.64 -8.59
CA LEU A 146 11.78 4.09 -9.92
C LEU A 146 11.44 2.61 -10.00
N PHE A 147 11.76 1.84 -8.97
CA PHE A 147 11.34 0.43 -8.88
C PHE A 147 9.81 0.30 -8.82
N SER A 148 9.12 1.18 -8.12
CA SER A 148 7.65 1.20 -8.08
C SER A 148 7.04 1.42 -9.46
N VAL A 149 7.68 2.24 -10.31
CA VAL A 149 7.28 2.40 -11.73
C VAL A 149 7.47 1.10 -12.49
N VAL A 150 8.61 0.45 -12.34
CA VAL A 150 8.88 -0.86 -13.00
C VAL A 150 7.87 -1.91 -12.57
N ARG A 151 7.56 -1.99 -11.29
CA ARG A 151 6.54 -2.91 -10.77
C ARG A 151 5.16 -2.62 -11.34
N SER A 152 4.72 -1.37 -11.32
CA SER A 152 3.42 -0.96 -11.89
C SER A 152 3.35 -1.26 -13.40
N PHE A 153 4.44 -1.07 -14.11
CA PHE A 153 4.56 -1.43 -15.52
C PHE A 153 4.37 -2.94 -15.74
N LEU A 154 5.07 -3.77 -14.99
CA LEU A 154 4.93 -5.23 -15.06
C LEU A 154 3.52 -5.69 -14.70
N ASP A 155 2.93 -5.11 -13.66
CA ASP A 155 1.57 -5.42 -13.24
C ASP A 155 0.56 -5.05 -14.33
N ALA A 156 0.71 -3.90 -14.97
CA ALA A 156 -0.14 -3.48 -16.08
C ALA A 156 -0.04 -4.41 -17.30
N LEU A 157 1.11 -5.01 -17.53
CA LEU A 157 1.30 -6.03 -18.57
C LEU A 157 0.71 -7.40 -18.19
N GLY A 158 0.21 -7.55 -16.97
CA GLY A 158 -0.25 -8.83 -16.43
C GLY A 158 0.87 -9.76 -15.97
N LEU A 159 2.11 -9.25 -15.85
CA LEU A 159 3.29 -10.00 -15.41
C LEU A 159 3.47 -9.89 -13.88
N THR A 160 2.41 -10.10 -13.12
CA THR A 160 2.41 -9.98 -11.66
C THR A 160 3.31 -11.01 -10.98
N ARG A 161 3.50 -12.17 -11.59
CA ARG A 161 4.42 -13.19 -11.09
C ARG A 161 5.88 -12.70 -11.12
N LEU A 162 6.27 -11.96 -12.16
CA LEU A 162 7.59 -11.35 -12.23
C LEU A 162 7.76 -10.25 -11.18
N SER A 163 6.74 -9.40 -10.99
CA SER A 163 6.71 -8.43 -9.88
C SER A 163 6.88 -9.10 -8.52
N MET A 164 6.22 -10.24 -8.31
CA MET A 164 6.34 -11.04 -7.08
C MET A 164 7.78 -11.50 -6.85
N TYR A 165 8.43 -12.06 -7.86
CA TYR A 165 9.82 -12.53 -7.71
C TYR A 165 10.78 -11.39 -7.39
N LEU A 166 10.63 -10.24 -8.04
CA LEU A 166 11.44 -9.06 -7.75
C LEU A 166 11.20 -8.54 -6.33
N MET A 167 9.96 -8.47 -5.90
CA MET A 167 9.62 -8.04 -4.52
C MET A 167 10.11 -9.02 -3.46
N LEU A 168 10.03 -10.32 -3.72
CA LEU A 168 10.58 -11.33 -2.80
C LEU A 168 12.10 -11.23 -2.66
N LEU A 169 12.79 -10.81 -3.72
CA LEU A 169 14.24 -10.58 -3.69
C LEU A 169 14.62 -9.44 -2.75
N LEU A 170 13.73 -8.49 -2.51
CA LEU A 170 13.96 -7.40 -1.57
C LEU A 170 14.27 -7.90 -0.15
N LEU A 171 13.59 -8.96 0.31
CA LEU A 171 13.77 -9.50 1.67
C LEU A 171 15.21 -9.95 1.95
N PRO A 172 15.82 -10.86 1.15
CA PRO A 172 17.20 -11.24 1.39
C PRO A 172 18.22 -10.10 1.15
N LEU A 173 17.96 -9.20 0.19
CA LEU A 173 18.81 -8.04 -0.04
C LEU A 173 18.77 -7.09 1.16
N ASN A 174 17.60 -6.79 1.66
CA ASN A 174 17.44 -5.92 2.83
C ASN A 174 18.08 -6.55 4.08
N GLY A 175 17.83 -7.82 4.34
CA GLY A 175 18.43 -8.55 5.45
C GLY A 175 19.96 -8.58 5.38
N PHE A 176 20.51 -8.82 4.20
CA PHE A 176 21.96 -8.86 3.96
C PHE A 176 22.63 -7.51 4.21
N PHE A 177 22.12 -6.43 3.61
CA PHE A 177 22.68 -5.10 3.80
C PHE A 177 22.49 -4.57 5.23
N ASN A 178 21.34 -4.85 5.85
CA ASN A 178 21.10 -4.52 7.25
C ASN A 178 22.11 -5.23 8.18
N PHE A 179 22.35 -6.51 7.96
CA PHE A 179 23.32 -7.29 8.72
C PHE A 179 24.74 -6.69 8.63
N LEU A 180 25.16 -6.30 7.44
CA LEU A 180 26.48 -5.69 7.24
C LEU A 180 26.59 -4.31 7.94
N LEU A 181 25.55 -3.49 7.87
CA LEU A 181 25.62 -2.09 8.26
C LEU A 181 25.18 -1.81 9.70
N ILE A 182 24.24 -2.57 10.23
CA ILE A 182 23.83 -2.45 11.64
C ILE A 182 24.98 -2.91 12.55
N TYR A 183 25.57 -4.05 12.23
CA TYR A 183 26.62 -4.69 13.06
C TYR A 183 28.05 -4.31 12.67
N GLY A 184 28.27 -3.63 11.55
CA GLY A 184 29.61 -3.23 11.11
C GLY A 184 30.50 -4.39 10.71
N ILE A 185 30.00 -5.31 9.89
CA ILE A 185 30.72 -6.52 9.46
C ILE A 185 31.52 -6.26 8.17
N ALA A 186 32.55 -7.06 7.94
CA ALA A 186 33.45 -7.01 6.75
C ALA A 186 34.14 -5.64 6.55
N GLY A 187 34.59 -5.02 7.64
CA GLY A 187 35.31 -3.74 7.59
C GLY A 187 34.42 -2.51 7.40
N LEU A 188 33.12 -2.67 7.39
CA LEU A 188 32.17 -1.58 7.32
C LEU A 188 31.92 -0.95 8.69
N PRO A 189 31.57 0.35 8.77
CA PRO A 189 31.28 0.98 10.04
C PRO A 189 30.01 0.41 10.67
N GLU A 190 30.02 0.27 12.00
CA GLU A 190 28.86 -0.11 12.78
C GLU A 190 27.94 1.10 12.93
N LEU A 191 26.82 1.11 12.22
CA LEU A 191 25.88 2.24 12.17
C LEU A 191 24.67 2.07 13.09
N GLY A 192 24.46 0.87 13.65
CA GLY A 192 23.29 0.59 14.48
C GLY A 192 21.97 0.77 13.72
N GLY A 193 20.97 1.37 14.37
CA GLY A 193 19.65 1.60 13.77
C GLY A 193 19.66 2.46 12.51
N ALA A 194 20.55 3.43 12.41
CA ALA A 194 20.75 4.22 11.20
C ALA A 194 21.23 3.36 10.02
N GLY A 195 21.97 2.29 10.31
CA GLY A 195 22.41 1.32 9.31
C GLY A 195 21.28 0.57 8.63
N ALA A 196 20.12 0.39 9.30
CA ALA A 196 18.93 -0.17 8.66
C ALA A 196 18.39 0.74 7.55
N GLY A 197 18.47 2.06 7.72
CA GLY A 197 18.10 3.03 6.66
C GLY A 197 19.01 2.92 5.44
N LEU A 198 20.32 2.86 5.66
CA LEU A 198 21.28 2.68 4.57
C LEU A 198 21.17 1.29 3.92
N GLY A 199 20.95 0.26 4.71
CA GLY A 199 20.74 -1.11 4.21
C GLY A 199 19.51 -1.21 3.30
N THR A 200 18.40 -0.59 3.69
CA THR A 200 17.20 -0.49 2.87
C THR A 200 17.47 0.28 1.58
N SER A 201 18.17 1.39 1.64
CA SER A 201 18.58 2.16 0.45
C SER A 201 19.41 1.34 -0.52
N MET A 202 20.42 0.65 -0.03
CA MET A 202 21.26 -0.23 -0.85
C MET A 202 20.48 -1.39 -1.44
N ALA A 203 19.55 -1.96 -0.69
CA ALA A 203 18.67 -3.02 -1.18
C ALA A 203 17.80 -2.54 -2.34
N TYR A 204 17.23 -1.34 -2.27
CA TYR A 204 16.43 -0.76 -3.36
C TYR A 204 17.29 -0.41 -4.58
N TRP A 205 18.52 0.10 -4.40
CA TRP A 205 19.44 0.31 -5.52
C TRP A 205 19.78 -0.99 -6.23
N ALA A 206 20.11 -2.03 -5.47
CA ALA A 206 20.40 -3.36 -6.03
C ALA A 206 19.17 -3.93 -6.74
N LEU A 207 17.98 -3.82 -6.14
CA LEU A 207 16.73 -4.29 -6.71
C LEU A 207 16.39 -3.55 -8.01
N LEU A 208 16.57 -2.24 -8.05
CA LEU A 208 16.35 -1.44 -9.26
C LEU A 208 17.25 -1.89 -10.41
N LEU A 209 18.55 -2.07 -10.15
CA LEU A 209 19.49 -2.52 -11.16
C LEU A 209 19.16 -3.91 -11.69
N ILE A 210 18.81 -4.83 -10.80
CA ILE A 210 18.38 -6.18 -11.16
C ILE A 210 17.09 -6.13 -11.98
N SER A 211 16.14 -5.32 -11.57
CA SER A 211 14.85 -5.14 -12.26
C SER A 211 15.02 -4.61 -13.68
N ILE A 212 15.87 -3.61 -13.87
CA ILE A 212 16.19 -3.06 -15.20
C ILE A 212 16.82 -4.13 -16.07
N ALA A 213 17.78 -4.91 -15.56
CA ALA A 213 18.42 -5.99 -16.30
C ALA A 213 17.40 -7.07 -16.70
N VAL A 214 16.49 -7.43 -15.78
CA VAL A 214 15.46 -8.45 -16.02
C VAL A 214 14.47 -7.99 -17.08
N ILE A 215 13.91 -6.78 -16.96
CA ILE A 215 12.88 -6.29 -17.90
C ILE A 215 13.43 -6.10 -19.32
N ARG A 216 14.69 -5.68 -19.46
CA ARG A 216 15.33 -5.56 -20.78
C ARG A 216 15.46 -6.90 -21.52
N LYS A 217 15.65 -7.99 -20.79
CA LYS A 217 15.85 -9.33 -21.34
C LYS A 217 14.57 -10.14 -21.45
N HIS A 218 13.50 -9.75 -20.78
CA HIS A 218 12.27 -10.53 -20.70
C HIS A 218 11.52 -10.56 -22.03
N LYS A 219 11.22 -11.76 -22.52
CA LYS A 219 10.60 -11.98 -23.85
C LYS A 219 9.27 -11.25 -24.03
N LYS A 220 8.44 -11.17 -22.99
CA LYS A 220 7.12 -10.52 -23.04
C LYS A 220 7.20 -9.00 -22.94
N VAL A 221 8.33 -8.44 -22.56
CA VAL A 221 8.57 -7.00 -22.48
C VAL A 221 9.21 -6.45 -23.76
N LYS A 222 10.04 -7.26 -24.44
CA LYS A 222 10.71 -6.87 -25.68
C LYS A 222 9.82 -6.22 -26.74
N PRO A 223 8.57 -6.69 -26.98
CA PRO A 223 7.70 -6.09 -28.00
C PRO A 223 7.35 -4.61 -27.78
N TYR A 224 7.55 -4.09 -26.57
CA TYR A 224 7.26 -2.69 -26.22
C TYR A 224 8.43 -1.74 -26.43
N HIS A 225 9.62 -2.25 -26.76
CA HIS A 225 10.82 -1.48 -27.08
C HIS A 225 11.19 -0.44 -26.01
N ILE A 226 11.14 -0.84 -24.76
CA ILE A 226 11.50 0.03 -23.62
C ILE A 226 12.99 0.41 -23.56
N GLU A 227 13.84 -0.26 -24.35
CA GLU A 227 15.25 0.11 -24.50
C GLU A 227 15.44 1.45 -25.21
N LYS A 228 14.45 1.92 -25.95
CA LYS A 228 14.45 3.20 -26.62
C LYS A 228 13.93 4.28 -25.69
N VAL A 229 14.81 5.17 -25.26
CA VAL A 229 14.44 6.32 -24.41
C VAL A 229 13.44 7.20 -25.13
N GLN A 230 12.36 7.54 -24.46
CA GLN A 230 11.30 8.41 -24.98
C GLN A 230 11.50 9.86 -24.49
N PRO A 231 11.15 10.86 -25.31
CA PRO A 231 11.24 12.26 -24.88
C PRO A 231 10.18 12.58 -23.82
N LEU A 232 10.45 13.65 -23.07
CA LEU A 232 9.49 14.20 -22.11
C LEU A 232 8.28 14.77 -22.85
N ASP A 233 7.09 14.30 -22.52
CA ASP A 233 5.81 14.81 -23.01
C ASP A 233 5.05 15.46 -21.85
N LYS A 234 5.00 16.77 -21.83
CA LYS A 234 4.35 17.56 -20.78
C LYS A 234 2.85 17.25 -20.65
N THR A 235 2.16 16.99 -21.76
CA THR A 235 0.73 16.67 -21.75
C THR A 235 0.49 15.32 -21.10
N ALA A 236 1.24 14.28 -21.48
CA ALA A 236 1.15 12.95 -20.88
C ALA A 236 1.54 12.97 -19.40
N LEU A 237 2.57 13.74 -19.03
CA LEU A 237 3.00 13.90 -17.65
C LEU A 237 1.90 14.55 -16.79
N LEU A 238 1.24 15.59 -17.32
CA LEU A 238 0.14 16.26 -16.62
C LEU A 238 -1.08 15.33 -16.44
N GLU A 239 -1.42 14.54 -17.46
CA GLU A 239 -2.47 13.53 -17.37
C GLU A 239 -2.14 12.47 -16.32
N ALA A 240 -0.89 12.01 -16.27
CA ALA A 240 -0.40 11.09 -15.26
C ALA A 240 -0.58 11.65 -13.83
N LEU A 241 -0.21 12.91 -13.62
CA LEU A 241 -0.40 13.59 -12.33
C LEU A 241 -1.87 13.78 -11.98
N LYS A 242 -2.71 14.17 -12.93
CA LYS A 242 -4.16 14.35 -12.70
C LYS A 242 -4.85 13.06 -12.29
N LEU A 243 -4.39 11.93 -12.80
CA LEU A 243 -4.91 10.61 -12.42
C LEU A 243 -4.27 10.11 -11.12
N GLY A 244 -2.99 10.32 -10.94
CA GLY A 244 -2.20 9.78 -9.84
C GLY A 244 -2.37 10.51 -8.52
N LEU A 245 -2.45 11.83 -8.52
CA LEU A 245 -2.62 12.62 -7.29
C LEU A 245 -3.86 12.22 -6.48
N PRO A 246 -5.04 12.04 -7.08
CA PRO A 246 -6.20 11.54 -6.34
C PRO A 246 -6.00 10.13 -5.76
N ILE A 247 -5.33 9.23 -6.47
CA ILE A 247 -5.03 7.89 -5.96
C ILE A 247 -4.12 7.97 -4.74
N GLY A 248 -3.03 8.72 -4.86
CA GLY A 248 -2.10 8.93 -3.74
C GLY A 248 -2.77 9.61 -2.56
N GLY A 249 -3.63 10.61 -2.82
CA GLY A 249 -4.40 11.30 -1.79
C GLY A 249 -5.39 10.40 -1.05
N THR A 250 -6.04 9.47 -1.75
CA THR A 250 -6.94 8.49 -1.13
C THR A 250 -6.17 7.56 -0.19
N VAL A 251 -5.05 7.01 -0.64
CA VAL A 251 -4.22 6.12 0.18
C VAL A 251 -3.64 6.88 1.38
N PHE A 252 -3.19 8.10 1.17
CA PHE A 252 -2.72 8.97 2.25
C PHE A 252 -3.80 9.21 3.31
N ALA A 253 -5.03 9.52 2.89
CA ALA A 253 -6.15 9.74 3.79
C ALA A 253 -6.50 8.48 4.61
N GLU A 254 -6.44 7.30 3.99
CA GLU A 254 -6.64 6.02 4.68
C GLU A 254 -5.56 5.77 5.75
N VAL A 255 -4.30 5.96 5.41
CA VAL A 255 -3.20 5.76 6.37
C VAL A 255 -3.24 6.81 7.48
N ALA A 256 -3.53 8.06 7.13
CA ALA A 256 -3.60 9.14 8.10
C ALA A 256 -4.74 8.99 9.11
N ILE A 257 -5.86 8.37 8.73
CA ILE A 257 -6.98 8.14 9.67
C ILE A 257 -6.58 7.17 10.79
N PHE A 258 -5.78 6.14 10.51
CA PHE A 258 -5.26 5.24 11.53
C PHE A 258 -4.35 5.95 12.52
N SER A 259 -3.48 6.82 12.02
CA SER A 259 -2.64 7.67 12.87
C SER A 259 -3.48 8.59 13.74
N GLY A 260 -4.55 9.16 13.20
CA GLY A 260 -5.50 10.00 13.93
C GLY A 260 -6.21 9.24 15.06
N VAL A 261 -6.66 8.03 14.79
CA VAL A 261 -7.25 7.15 15.81
C VAL A 261 -6.22 6.80 16.89
N GLY A 262 -4.98 6.50 16.52
CA GLY A 262 -3.88 6.28 17.45
C GLY A 262 -3.63 7.46 18.38
N LEU A 263 -3.68 8.69 17.87
CA LEU A 263 -3.56 9.91 18.67
C LEU A 263 -4.71 10.06 19.67
N VAL A 264 -5.93 9.75 19.28
CA VAL A 264 -7.09 9.78 20.17
C VAL A 264 -6.96 8.72 21.28
N MET A 265 -6.42 7.55 20.95
CA MET A 265 -6.16 6.49 21.94
C MET A 265 -5.15 6.90 23.01
N SER A 266 -4.30 7.91 22.76
CA SER A 266 -3.30 8.37 23.71
C SER A 266 -3.89 8.91 25.04
N LYS A 267 -5.15 9.30 25.05
CA LYS A 267 -5.87 9.74 26.26
C LYS A 267 -6.26 8.60 27.23
N TYR A 268 -6.19 7.36 26.76
CA TYR A 268 -6.52 6.17 27.56
C TYR A 268 -5.30 5.63 28.32
N PRO A 269 -5.50 4.73 29.31
CA PRO A 269 -4.39 4.08 30.01
C PRO A 269 -3.46 3.30 29.08
N SER A 270 -2.22 3.09 29.52
CA SER A 270 -1.20 2.40 28.71
C SER A 270 -1.60 0.98 28.28
N LEU A 271 -2.40 0.27 29.08
CA LEU A 271 -2.93 -1.03 28.71
C LEU A 271 -3.82 -0.95 27.45
N VAL A 272 -4.69 0.05 27.38
CA VAL A 272 -5.56 0.29 26.21
C VAL A 272 -4.73 0.62 24.98
N ILE A 273 -3.74 1.49 25.13
CA ILE A 273 -2.84 1.88 24.03
C ILE A 273 -2.09 0.65 23.51
N ALA A 274 -1.53 -0.17 24.39
CA ALA A 274 -0.79 -1.38 24.02
C ALA A 274 -1.69 -2.40 23.31
N SER A 275 -2.89 -2.64 23.82
CA SER A 275 -3.87 -3.55 23.22
C SER A 275 -4.34 -3.08 21.85
N HIS A 276 -4.61 -1.79 21.70
CA HIS A 276 -4.94 -1.16 20.42
C HIS A 276 -3.79 -1.30 19.40
N GLN A 277 -2.55 -1.04 19.81
CA GLN A 277 -1.38 -1.19 18.94
C GLN A 277 -1.18 -2.62 18.46
N ALA A 278 -1.38 -3.61 19.32
CA ALA A 278 -1.33 -5.01 18.94
C ALA A 278 -2.37 -5.35 17.86
N ALA A 279 -3.61 -4.90 18.06
CA ALA A 279 -4.67 -5.07 17.07
C ALA A 279 -4.40 -4.32 15.76
N MET A 280 -3.82 -3.13 15.83
CA MET A 280 -3.41 -2.34 14.64
C MET A 280 -2.30 -3.03 13.85
N ASN A 281 -1.30 -3.59 14.51
CA ASN A 281 -0.24 -4.35 13.82
C ASN A 281 -0.81 -5.55 13.09
N PHE A 282 -1.74 -6.26 13.71
CA PHE A 282 -2.45 -7.37 13.08
C PHE A 282 -3.29 -6.90 11.88
N SER A 283 -4.05 -5.81 12.04
CA SER A 283 -4.83 -5.19 10.96
C SER A 283 -3.97 -4.76 9.78
N ASN A 284 -2.80 -4.18 10.03
CA ASN A 284 -1.88 -3.78 8.97
C ASN A 284 -1.40 -4.97 8.14
N LEU A 285 -1.12 -6.10 8.80
CA LEU A 285 -0.78 -7.33 8.09
C LEU A 285 -1.94 -7.81 7.23
N MET A 286 -3.15 -7.82 7.78
CA MET A 286 -4.35 -8.27 7.08
C MET A 286 -4.78 -7.33 5.94
N TYR A 287 -4.34 -6.07 5.96
CA TYR A 287 -4.58 -5.08 4.91
C TYR A 287 -3.97 -5.49 3.55
N ALA A 288 -2.97 -6.36 3.55
CA ALA A 288 -2.39 -6.91 2.32
C ALA A 288 -3.46 -7.55 1.42
N PHE A 289 -4.47 -8.19 1.99
CA PHE A 289 -5.53 -8.86 1.23
C PHE A 289 -6.44 -7.88 0.47
N PRO A 290 -7.11 -6.90 1.12
CA PRO A 290 -7.94 -5.93 0.40
C PRO A 290 -7.12 -5.09 -0.59
N LEU A 291 -5.91 -4.71 -0.26
CA LEU A 291 -5.01 -3.99 -1.16
C LEU A 291 -4.69 -4.80 -2.42
N SER A 292 -4.47 -6.10 -2.28
CA SER A 292 -4.20 -7.01 -3.40
C SER A 292 -5.42 -7.17 -4.31
N ILE A 293 -6.61 -7.28 -3.74
CA ILE A 293 -7.88 -7.33 -4.50
C ILE A 293 -8.07 -6.04 -5.29
N SER A 294 -7.89 -4.89 -4.66
CA SER A 294 -7.99 -3.59 -5.32
C SER A 294 -7.03 -3.47 -6.50
N SER A 295 -5.78 -3.88 -6.31
CA SER A 295 -4.75 -3.86 -7.37
C SER A 295 -5.09 -4.80 -8.51
N ALA A 296 -5.52 -6.03 -8.22
CA ALA A 296 -5.92 -6.99 -9.24
C ALA A 296 -7.11 -6.48 -10.06
N MET A 297 -8.11 -5.88 -9.41
CA MET A 297 -9.25 -5.27 -10.09
C MET A 297 -8.82 -4.13 -11.00
N ALA A 298 -7.95 -3.24 -10.54
CA ALA A 298 -7.44 -2.15 -11.37
C ALA A 298 -6.73 -2.65 -12.63
N ILE A 299 -5.93 -3.70 -12.53
CA ILE A 299 -5.22 -4.31 -13.66
C ILE A 299 -6.19 -4.89 -14.68
N ILE A 300 -7.10 -5.74 -14.22
CA ILE A 300 -8.02 -6.47 -15.10
C ILE A 300 -9.04 -5.53 -15.74
N ILE A 301 -9.68 -4.69 -14.94
CA ILE A 301 -10.73 -3.79 -15.43
C ILE A 301 -10.17 -2.76 -16.41
N SER A 302 -8.99 -2.22 -16.16
CA SER A 302 -8.37 -1.26 -17.10
C SER A 302 -8.11 -1.87 -18.47
N TYR A 303 -7.66 -3.11 -18.52
CA TYR A 303 -7.43 -3.84 -19.76
C TYR A 303 -8.75 -4.15 -20.50
N GLU A 304 -9.72 -4.74 -19.83
CA GLU A 304 -11.01 -5.10 -20.42
C GLU A 304 -11.82 -3.87 -20.85
N PHE A 305 -11.76 -2.81 -20.06
CA PHE A 305 -12.40 -1.54 -20.39
C PHE A 305 -11.74 -0.88 -21.62
N GLY A 306 -10.41 -0.86 -21.68
CA GLY A 306 -9.67 -0.38 -22.85
C GLY A 306 -9.99 -1.17 -24.13
N ALA A 307 -10.26 -2.46 -23.99
CA ALA A 307 -10.70 -3.33 -25.08
C ALA A 307 -12.20 -3.20 -25.42
N LYS A 308 -12.94 -2.33 -24.72
CA LYS A 308 -14.39 -2.11 -24.86
C LYS A 308 -15.25 -3.37 -24.63
N ARG A 309 -14.75 -4.31 -23.85
CA ARG A 309 -15.44 -5.57 -23.50
C ARG A 309 -16.25 -5.43 -22.21
N MET A 310 -17.34 -4.65 -22.24
CA MET A 310 -18.13 -4.32 -21.05
C MET A 310 -18.72 -5.55 -20.33
N ASN A 311 -19.08 -6.61 -21.08
CA ASN A 311 -19.54 -7.85 -20.46
C ASN A 311 -18.46 -8.52 -19.62
N ALA A 312 -17.21 -8.51 -20.08
CA ALA A 312 -16.07 -8.99 -19.31
C ALA A 312 -15.81 -8.10 -18.09
N VAL A 313 -15.85 -6.78 -18.24
CA VAL A 313 -15.72 -5.81 -17.13
C VAL A 313 -16.72 -6.10 -16.01
N LYS A 314 -18.00 -6.27 -16.35
CA LYS A 314 -19.05 -6.59 -15.37
C LYS A 314 -18.82 -7.95 -14.69
N SER A 315 -18.45 -8.95 -15.50
CA SER A 315 -18.21 -10.30 -15.00
C SER A 315 -17.00 -10.34 -14.05
N TYR A 316 -15.89 -9.71 -14.39
CA TYR A 316 -14.73 -9.62 -13.51
C TYR A 316 -15.02 -8.80 -12.25
N SER A 317 -15.75 -7.70 -12.37
CA SER A 317 -16.17 -6.89 -11.22
C SER A 317 -16.99 -7.72 -10.22
N LYS A 318 -17.95 -8.49 -10.71
CA LYS A 318 -18.75 -9.38 -9.87
C LYS A 318 -17.91 -10.50 -9.26
N LEU A 319 -17.08 -11.15 -10.07
CA LEU A 319 -16.20 -12.24 -9.64
C LEU A 319 -15.25 -11.79 -8.52
N GLY A 320 -14.54 -10.68 -8.74
CA GLY A 320 -13.58 -10.14 -7.76
C GLY A 320 -14.25 -9.76 -6.44
N ARG A 321 -15.39 -9.12 -6.50
CA ARG A 321 -16.16 -8.71 -5.32
C ARG A 321 -16.69 -9.90 -4.52
N LEU A 322 -17.27 -10.90 -5.20
CA LEU A 322 -17.78 -12.09 -4.54
C LEU A 322 -16.66 -12.93 -3.93
N THR A 323 -15.56 -13.10 -4.65
CA THR A 323 -14.38 -13.83 -4.14
C THR A 323 -13.80 -13.13 -2.92
N ALA A 324 -13.65 -11.81 -2.98
CA ALA A 324 -13.15 -11.02 -1.87
C ALA A 324 -14.03 -11.14 -0.63
N LEU A 325 -15.34 -11.00 -0.80
CA LEU A 325 -16.32 -11.10 0.30
C LEU A 325 -16.34 -12.51 0.90
N GLY A 326 -16.39 -13.54 0.07
CA GLY A 326 -16.39 -14.94 0.52
C GLY A 326 -15.14 -15.30 1.30
N PHE A 327 -13.97 -14.91 0.80
CA PHE A 327 -12.70 -15.13 1.51
C PHE A 327 -12.63 -14.34 2.82
N SER A 328 -13.12 -13.12 2.83
CA SER A 328 -13.16 -12.26 4.01
C SER A 328 -14.06 -12.85 5.12
N ILE A 329 -15.23 -13.38 4.77
CA ILE A 329 -16.12 -14.07 5.71
C ILE A 329 -15.45 -15.31 6.26
N PHE A 330 -14.80 -16.10 5.42
CA PHE A 330 -14.04 -17.28 5.85
C PHE A 330 -12.93 -16.89 6.83
N THR A 331 -12.12 -15.89 6.53
CA THR A 331 -11.07 -15.41 7.43
C THR A 331 -11.62 -14.83 8.71
N LEU A 332 -12.76 -14.12 8.67
CA LEU A 332 -13.45 -13.62 9.86
C LEU A 332 -13.79 -14.75 10.82
N ILE A 333 -14.44 -15.81 10.33
CA ILE A 333 -14.85 -16.94 11.14
C ILE A 333 -13.63 -17.66 11.73
N PHE A 334 -12.64 -17.97 10.88
CA PHE A 334 -11.44 -18.69 11.27
C PHE A 334 -10.61 -17.91 12.31
N LEU A 335 -10.32 -16.65 12.05
CA LEU A 335 -9.51 -15.80 12.92
C LEU A 335 -10.26 -15.37 14.18
N TYR A 336 -11.58 -15.33 14.17
CA TYR A 336 -12.37 -15.08 15.37
C TYR A 336 -12.13 -16.16 16.43
N PHE A 337 -12.07 -17.42 16.04
CA PHE A 337 -11.75 -18.51 16.96
C PHE A 337 -10.30 -18.49 17.45
N LEU A 338 -9.38 -17.92 16.66
CA LEU A 338 -7.96 -17.80 17.00
C LEU A 338 -7.58 -16.48 17.66
N ARG A 339 -8.53 -15.58 17.96
CA ARG A 339 -8.22 -14.24 18.44
C ARG A 339 -7.40 -14.17 19.72
N TYR A 340 -7.60 -15.09 20.65
CA TYR A 340 -6.82 -15.19 21.89
C TYR A 340 -5.39 -15.69 21.61
N ASP A 341 -5.24 -16.68 20.75
CA ASP A 341 -3.93 -17.20 20.36
C ASP A 341 -3.12 -16.12 19.64
N LEU A 342 -3.77 -15.31 18.79
CA LEU A 342 -3.15 -14.16 18.13
C LEU A 342 -2.77 -13.06 19.12
N ALA A 343 -3.57 -12.81 20.14
CA ALA A 343 -3.27 -11.86 21.20
C ALA A 343 -2.05 -12.28 22.03
N GLU A 344 -1.87 -13.57 22.27
CA GLU A 344 -0.70 -14.14 22.97
C GLU A 344 0.63 -13.84 22.26
N LEU A 345 0.62 -13.60 20.96
CA LEU A 345 1.82 -13.21 20.22
C LEU A 345 2.38 -11.85 20.67
N TYR A 346 1.56 -11.03 21.29
CA TYR A 346 1.91 -9.65 21.69
C TYR A 346 2.07 -9.48 23.21
N GLY A 347 1.55 -10.41 24.02
CA GLY A 347 1.65 -10.35 25.47
C GLY A 347 0.87 -11.48 26.15
N HIS A 348 1.14 -11.69 27.44
CA HIS A 348 0.60 -12.82 28.19
C HIS A 348 -0.26 -12.41 29.41
N GLU A 349 -0.34 -11.14 29.76
CA GLU A 349 -1.17 -10.67 30.87
C GLU A 349 -2.67 -10.92 30.59
N PRO A 350 -3.46 -11.47 31.53
CA PRO A 350 -4.87 -11.80 31.29
C PRO A 350 -5.73 -10.63 30.83
N GLU A 351 -5.56 -9.43 31.42
CA GLU A 351 -6.31 -8.22 30.99
C GLU A 351 -5.89 -7.75 29.61
N PHE A 352 -4.59 -7.81 29.29
CA PHE A 352 -4.08 -7.49 27.97
C PHE A 352 -4.65 -8.43 26.92
N LEU A 353 -4.65 -9.74 27.18
CA LEU A 353 -5.20 -10.76 26.26
C LEU A 353 -6.68 -10.52 26.00
N ARG A 354 -7.46 -10.26 27.04
CA ARG A 354 -8.89 -10.00 26.92
C ARG A 354 -9.17 -8.76 26.07
N MET A 355 -8.51 -7.66 26.39
CA MET A 355 -8.71 -6.38 25.70
C MET A 355 -8.22 -6.45 24.24
N THR A 356 -7.07 -7.04 24.03
CA THR A 356 -6.50 -7.22 22.68
C THR A 356 -7.39 -8.13 21.84
N ALA A 357 -7.95 -9.21 22.41
CA ALA A 357 -8.90 -10.08 21.70
C ALA A 357 -10.17 -9.33 21.28
N ILE A 358 -10.66 -8.40 22.10
CA ILE A 358 -11.80 -7.56 21.76
C ILE A 358 -11.43 -6.60 20.62
N PHE A 359 -10.31 -5.91 20.69
CA PHE A 359 -9.84 -5.06 19.60
C PHE A 359 -9.62 -5.84 18.31
N MET A 360 -9.07 -7.05 18.39
CA MET A 360 -8.91 -7.92 17.23
C MET A 360 -10.25 -8.33 16.61
N THR A 361 -11.28 -8.54 17.41
CA THR A 361 -12.63 -8.78 16.91
C THR A 361 -13.12 -7.59 16.09
N TYR A 362 -12.97 -6.37 16.58
CA TYR A 362 -13.28 -5.15 15.80
C TYR A 362 -12.45 -5.06 14.53
N SER A 363 -11.17 -5.41 14.60
CA SER A 363 -10.29 -5.38 13.41
C SER A 363 -10.71 -6.38 12.35
N LEU A 364 -11.26 -7.53 12.72
CA LEU A 364 -11.79 -8.52 11.78
C LEU A 364 -13.04 -7.99 11.06
N PHE A 365 -13.95 -7.34 11.79
CA PHE A 365 -15.10 -6.66 11.17
C PHE A 365 -14.67 -5.49 10.28
N PHE A 366 -13.67 -4.74 10.70
CA PHE A 366 -13.05 -3.71 9.88
C PHE A 366 -12.53 -4.29 8.56
N GLN A 367 -11.86 -5.43 8.60
CA GLN A 367 -11.37 -6.11 7.40
C GLN A 367 -12.51 -6.51 6.45
N VAL A 368 -13.62 -7.02 6.97
CA VAL A 368 -14.80 -7.35 6.14
C VAL A 368 -15.36 -6.09 5.48
N ALA A 369 -15.46 -5.00 6.21
CA ALA A 369 -15.89 -3.72 5.66
C ALA A 369 -14.92 -3.17 4.59
N ASP A 370 -13.62 -3.32 4.82
CA ASP A 370 -12.58 -2.91 3.87
C ASP A 370 -12.62 -3.73 2.58
N VAL A 371 -12.84 -5.03 2.68
CA VAL A 371 -13.00 -5.92 1.52
C VAL A 371 -14.29 -5.62 0.74
N PHE A 372 -15.26 -5.00 1.34
CA PHE A 372 -16.43 -4.45 0.62
C PHE A 372 -16.06 -3.20 -0.18
N ALA A 373 -15.27 -2.29 0.37
CA ALA A 373 -14.89 -1.02 -0.26
C ALA A 373 -13.71 -1.14 -1.24
N ALA A 374 -12.68 -1.91 -0.91
CA ALA A 374 -11.43 -1.97 -1.66
C ALA A 374 -11.57 -2.46 -3.12
N PRO A 375 -12.34 -3.51 -3.42
CA PRO A 375 -12.56 -3.92 -4.81
C PRO A 375 -13.21 -2.83 -5.65
N LEU A 376 -14.12 -2.06 -5.08
CA LEU A 376 -14.78 -0.94 -5.75
C LEU A 376 -13.80 0.18 -6.09
N GLN A 377 -12.86 0.49 -5.20
CA GLN A 377 -11.78 1.44 -5.50
C GLN A 377 -10.93 0.96 -6.69
N GLY A 378 -10.54 -0.31 -6.70
CA GLY A 378 -9.79 -0.91 -7.80
C GLY A 378 -10.53 -0.86 -9.13
N ILE A 379 -11.82 -1.19 -9.12
CA ILE A 379 -12.69 -1.13 -10.30
C ILE A 379 -12.78 0.32 -10.82
N LEU A 380 -13.02 1.29 -9.96
CA LEU A 380 -13.09 2.71 -10.33
C LEU A 380 -11.75 3.21 -10.91
N ARG A 381 -10.62 2.80 -10.36
CA ARG A 381 -9.29 3.06 -10.94
C ARG A 381 -9.16 2.47 -12.35
N GLY A 382 -9.69 1.28 -12.56
CA GLY A 382 -9.75 0.63 -13.87
C GLY A 382 -10.52 1.44 -14.90
N TYR A 383 -11.56 2.15 -14.50
CA TYR A 383 -12.27 3.11 -15.35
C TYR A 383 -11.57 4.48 -15.47
N LYS A 384 -10.41 4.67 -14.84
CA LYS A 384 -9.73 5.98 -14.69
C LYS A 384 -10.55 7.03 -13.92
N ASP A 385 -11.51 6.61 -13.13
CA ASP A 385 -12.24 7.49 -12.23
C ASP A 385 -11.58 7.49 -10.86
N THR A 386 -10.79 8.50 -10.58
CA THR A 386 -9.99 8.61 -9.34
C THR A 386 -10.31 9.86 -8.53
N LYS A 387 -10.77 10.92 -9.18
CA LYS A 387 -11.04 12.21 -8.53
C LYS A 387 -12.25 12.16 -7.60
N VAL A 388 -13.37 11.61 -8.07
CA VAL A 388 -14.58 11.50 -7.25
C VAL A 388 -14.40 10.49 -6.11
N PRO A 389 -13.82 9.31 -6.32
CA PRO A 389 -13.47 8.42 -5.22
C PRO A 389 -12.55 9.05 -4.16
N PHE A 390 -11.62 9.90 -4.55
CA PHE A 390 -10.79 10.65 -3.61
C PHE A 390 -11.64 11.54 -2.68
N TYR A 391 -12.52 12.36 -3.23
CA TYR A 391 -13.39 13.22 -2.41
C TYR A 391 -14.33 12.41 -1.53
N LEU A 392 -14.94 11.37 -2.07
CA LEU A 392 -15.80 10.47 -1.31
C LEU A 392 -15.05 9.77 -0.17
N GLY A 393 -13.83 9.30 -0.44
CA GLY A 393 -12.98 8.65 0.55
C GLY A 393 -12.58 9.59 1.69
N VAL A 394 -12.07 10.77 1.37
CA VAL A 394 -11.66 11.75 2.39
C VAL A 394 -12.85 12.16 3.27
N LEU A 395 -13.99 12.48 2.66
CA LEU A 395 -15.20 12.88 3.39
C LEU A 395 -15.72 11.77 4.28
N THR A 396 -15.75 10.52 3.82
CA THR A 396 -16.26 9.40 4.61
C THR A 396 -15.27 8.99 5.71
N TYR A 397 -13.98 8.85 5.41
CA TYR A 397 -13.00 8.44 6.40
C TYR A 397 -12.90 9.45 7.56
N TRP A 398 -12.72 10.71 7.25
CA TRP A 398 -12.54 11.74 8.27
C TRP A 398 -13.87 12.28 8.81
N GLY A 399 -14.89 12.39 7.99
CA GLY A 399 -16.20 12.91 8.36
C GLY A 399 -17.07 11.95 9.16
N ILE A 400 -16.78 10.66 9.18
CA ILE A 400 -17.57 9.64 9.88
C ILE A 400 -16.81 9.02 11.05
N THR A 401 -15.53 8.67 10.87
CA THR A 401 -14.76 7.97 11.90
C THR A 401 -14.76 8.72 13.24
N PHE A 402 -14.35 9.97 13.25
CA PHE A 402 -14.25 10.74 14.48
C PHE A 402 -15.60 11.18 15.03
N PRO A 403 -16.54 11.73 14.24
CA PRO A 403 -17.88 12.07 14.77
C PRO A 403 -18.60 10.86 15.37
N VAL A 404 -18.59 9.71 14.71
CA VAL A 404 -19.20 8.48 15.23
C VAL A 404 -18.45 7.98 16.46
N GLY A 405 -17.13 7.99 16.45
CA GLY A 405 -16.30 7.59 17.57
C GLY A 405 -16.53 8.44 18.80
N PHE A 406 -16.51 9.77 18.68
CA PHE A 406 -16.77 10.69 19.78
C PHE A 406 -18.21 10.58 20.30
N LEU A 407 -19.19 10.45 19.41
CA LEU A 407 -20.59 10.30 19.81
C LEU A 407 -20.80 9.01 20.62
N LEU A 408 -20.29 7.88 20.12
CA LEU A 408 -20.43 6.59 20.80
C LEU A 408 -19.67 6.56 22.12
N GLU A 409 -18.51 7.20 22.22
CA GLU A 409 -17.77 7.33 23.47
C GLU A 409 -18.57 8.09 24.54
N LYS A 410 -19.29 9.15 24.14
CA LYS A 410 -20.12 9.94 25.07
C LYS A 410 -21.42 9.26 25.46
N VAL A 411 -22.08 8.56 24.53
CA VAL A 411 -23.44 8.04 24.71
C VAL A 411 -23.45 6.60 25.21
N THR A 412 -22.38 5.83 24.91
CA THR A 412 -22.26 4.42 25.28
C THR A 412 -21.09 4.18 26.25
N GLY A 413 -21.08 3.05 26.92
CA GLY A 413 -19.97 2.61 27.75
C GLY A 413 -18.85 1.90 27.00
N LEU A 414 -18.77 2.02 25.67
CA LEU A 414 -17.78 1.31 24.86
C LEU A 414 -16.35 1.86 24.97
N GLY A 415 -16.20 3.12 25.38
CA GLY A 415 -14.89 3.73 25.56
C GLY A 415 -14.02 3.72 24.28
N PRO A 416 -12.81 3.14 24.34
CA PRO A 416 -11.88 3.15 23.20
C PRO A 416 -12.38 2.37 21.98
N TYR A 417 -13.25 1.40 22.14
CA TYR A 417 -13.81 0.61 21.03
C TYR A 417 -14.69 1.44 20.12
N SER A 418 -15.19 2.58 20.59
CA SER A 418 -16.03 3.51 19.81
C SER A 418 -15.36 3.96 18.52
N TYR A 419 -14.05 4.18 18.54
CA TYR A 419 -13.29 4.62 17.36
C TYR A 419 -13.12 3.53 16.32
N TRP A 420 -13.06 2.27 16.72
CA TRP A 420 -13.07 1.14 15.80
C TRP A 420 -14.43 0.99 15.11
N ILE A 421 -15.51 1.21 15.84
CA ILE A 421 -16.86 1.26 15.26
C ILE A 421 -16.96 2.42 14.27
N GLY A 422 -16.37 3.58 14.59
CA GLY A 422 -16.26 4.69 13.67
C GLY A 422 -15.51 4.35 12.38
N LEU A 423 -14.39 3.65 12.48
CA LEU A 423 -13.62 3.16 11.32
C LEU A 423 -14.45 2.20 10.46
N ILE A 424 -15.13 1.24 11.07
CA ILE A 424 -15.98 0.28 10.37
C ILE A 424 -17.12 1.00 9.66
N ALA A 425 -17.81 1.91 10.34
CA ALA A 425 -18.88 2.70 9.77
C ALA A 425 -18.42 3.54 8.59
N SER A 426 -17.24 4.16 8.68
CA SER A 426 -16.66 4.97 7.60
C SER A 426 -16.39 4.13 6.35
N LEU A 427 -15.89 2.92 6.50
CA LEU A 427 -15.65 2.00 5.38
C LEU A 427 -16.93 1.49 4.73
N ILE A 428 -17.95 1.20 5.53
CA ILE A 428 -19.25 0.78 5.01
C ILE A 428 -19.88 1.90 4.17
N VAL A 429 -19.88 3.12 4.69
CA VAL A 429 -20.41 4.29 3.97
C VAL A 429 -19.57 4.60 2.74
N SER A 430 -18.26 4.51 2.84
CA SER A 430 -17.34 4.65 1.72
C SER A 430 -17.63 3.63 0.61
N GLY A 431 -17.82 2.36 0.97
CA GLY A 431 -18.21 1.31 0.04
C GLY A 431 -19.55 1.58 -0.65
N LEU A 432 -20.54 2.06 0.08
CA LEU A 432 -21.85 2.46 -0.49
C LEU A 432 -21.70 3.64 -1.46
N CYS A 433 -20.89 4.64 -1.12
CA CYS A 433 -20.59 5.77 -1.99
C CYS A 433 -19.88 5.34 -3.27
N TYR A 434 -18.90 4.45 -3.17
CA TYR A 434 -18.20 3.90 -4.34
C TYR A 434 -19.12 3.05 -5.21
N GLN A 435 -20.03 2.27 -4.62
CA GLN A 435 -21.04 1.51 -5.37
C GLN A 435 -21.98 2.44 -6.14
N TRP A 436 -22.43 3.50 -5.50
CA TRP A 436 -23.26 4.52 -6.16
C TRP A 436 -22.51 5.16 -7.34
N ARG A 437 -21.23 5.51 -7.13
CA ARG A 437 -20.40 6.07 -8.20
C ARG A 437 -20.20 5.11 -9.35
N LEU A 438 -19.90 3.85 -9.05
CA LEU A 438 -19.74 2.80 -10.06
C LEU A 438 -21.02 2.62 -10.89
N ASN A 439 -22.16 2.57 -10.26
CA ASN A 439 -23.45 2.45 -10.96
C ASN A 439 -23.68 3.61 -11.93
N ARG A 440 -23.32 4.82 -11.55
CA ARG A 440 -23.39 5.99 -12.43
C ARG A 440 -22.47 5.89 -13.63
N ILE A 441 -21.25 5.46 -13.40
CA ILE A 441 -20.25 5.30 -14.49
C ILE A 441 -20.68 4.22 -15.47
N VAL A 442 -21.10 3.07 -14.98
CA VAL A 442 -21.58 1.97 -15.82
C VAL A 442 -22.75 2.42 -16.70
N LYS A 443 -23.76 3.07 -16.13
CA LYS A 443 -24.90 3.61 -16.89
C LYS A 443 -24.45 4.60 -17.98
N ARG A 444 -23.50 5.46 -17.67
CA ARG A 444 -22.98 6.45 -18.64
C ARG A 444 -22.33 5.77 -19.84
N TYR A 445 -21.51 4.75 -19.60
CA TYR A 445 -20.84 4.04 -20.69
C TYR A 445 -21.78 3.13 -21.48
N GLU A 446 -22.80 2.54 -20.84
CA GLU A 446 -23.85 1.77 -21.55
C GLU A 446 -24.70 2.63 -22.47
N SER A 447 -24.93 3.89 -22.12
CA SER A 447 -25.67 4.81 -22.98
C SER A 447 -24.88 5.34 -24.17
N GLN A 448 -23.56 5.11 -24.21
CA GLN A 448 -22.67 5.53 -25.28
C GLN A 448 -22.33 4.39 -26.27
N LEU A 449 -22.72 3.16 -25.94
CA LEU A 449 -22.57 1.97 -26.79
C LEU A 449 -23.87 1.64 -27.51
#